data_62bfad09ecd0ba1f04a09f8ca4faabee
#
_entry.id   62bfad09ecd0ba1f04a09f8ca4faabee
#
_cell.length_a   1.000
_cell.length_b   1.000
_cell.length_c   1.000
_cell.angle_alpha   90.00
_cell.angle_beta   90.00
_cell.angle_gamma   90.00
#
_symmetry.space_group_name_H-M   'P 1'
#
loop_
_entity.id
_entity.type
_entity.pdbx_description
1 polymer ?
#
loop_
_entity_poly.entity_id
_entity_poly.type
_entity_poly.pdbx_seq_one_letter_code
_entity_poly.pdbx_strand_id
1 'polypeptide(L)'
;MKPNLSSSRLAQAAVALVAAGFVIFIIGLFPGLLGLDATPGIGLLQVGVFLAGLTLMTLGSYTYIYATRHRGQPTRLRQDIGVRLMATGVIIAYASGFADVLGIGSQYGAERPLFGPLQAAGVAAGMLIIVFGMVLYSQK
;
A
#
# COMPACT_ATOMS: atom_id res chain seq x y z
N MET A 1 3.37 -25.08 -22.62
CA MET A 1 4.21 -23.87 -22.69
C MET A 1 5.10 -23.86 -21.45
N LYS A 2 6.41 -24.09 -21.59
CA LYS A 2 7.33 -24.10 -20.43
C LYS A 2 7.40 -22.67 -19.87
N PRO A 3 7.17 -22.45 -18.58
CA PRO A 3 7.35 -21.12 -17.98
C PRO A 3 8.81 -20.71 -18.17
N ASN A 4 9.03 -19.57 -18.82
CA ASN A 4 10.38 -19.02 -18.96
C ASN A 4 10.95 -18.82 -17.55
N LEU A 5 12.13 -19.38 -17.27
CA LEU A 5 12.83 -19.29 -15.96
C LEU A 5 12.89 -17.86 -15.43
N SER A 6 12.94 -16.87 -16.32
CA SER A 6 12.92 -15.45 -15.95
C SER A 6 11.56 -14.94 -15.44
N SER A 7 10.42 -15.50 -15.92
CA SER A 7 9.09 -15.12 -15.42
C SER A 7 8.81 -15.73 -14.06
N SER A 8 9.29 -16.94 -13.82
CA SER A 8 9.20 -17.62 -12.53
C SER A 8 9.99 -16.86 -11.45
N ARG A 9 11.21 -16.41 -11.73
CA ARG A 9 12.03 -15.63 -10.80
C ARG A 9 11.40 -14.28 -10.47
N LEU A 10 10.83 -13.60 -11.47
CA LEU A 10 10.15 -12.32 -11.25
C LEU A 10 8.90 -12.49 -10.38
N ALA A 11 8.11 -13.54 -10.63
CA ALA A 11 6.94 -13.84 -9.81
C ALA A 11 7.33 -14.21 -8.36
N GLN A 12 8.40 -14.99 -8.17
CA GLN A 12 8.92 -15.30 -6.83
C GLN A 12 9.41 -14.06 -6.08
N ALA A 13 10.16 -13.18 -6.75
CA ALA A 13 10.60 -11.91 -6.17
C ALA A 13 9.41 -11.02 -5.80
N ALA A 14 8.38 -10.99 -6.63
CA ALA A 14 7.15 -10.23 -6.37
C ALA A 14 6.40 -10.76 -5.13
N VAL A 15 6.30 -12.09 -4.96
CA VAL A 15 5.71 -12.70 -3.76
C VAL A 15 6.53 -12.37 -2.52
N ALA A 16 7.86 -12.44 -2.60
CA ALA A 16 8.74 -12.06 -1.50
C ALA A 16 8.55 -10.57 -1.12
N LEU A 17 8.37 -9.69 -2.12
CA LEU A 17 8.12 -8.26 -1.90
C LEU A 17 6.76 -8.03 -1.21
N VAL A 18 5.71 -8.76 -1.61
CA VAL A 18 4.40 -8.70 -0.93
C VAL A 18 4.53 -9.17 0.52
N ALA A 19 5.22 -10.29 0.75
CA ALA A 19 5.40 -10.83 2.10
C ALA A 19 6.19 -9.85 3.00
N ALA A 20 7.29 -9.29 2.49
CA ALA A 20 8.05 -8.29 3.21
C ALA A 20 7.22 -7.02 3.50
N GLY A 21 6.48 -6.54 2.48
CA GLY A 21 5.56 -5.41 2.64
C GLY A 21 4.48 -5.67 3.69
N PHE A 22 3.92 -6.88 3.72
CA PHE A 22 2.93 -7.28 4.71
C PHE A 22 3.50 -7.29 6.13
N VAL A 23 4.71 -7.83 6.33
CA VAL A 23 5.38 -7.81 7.64
C VAL A 23 5.61 -6.37 8.10
N ILE A 24 6.14 -5.51 7.24
CA ILE A 24 6.36 -4.08 7.54
C ILE A 24 5.04 -3.38 7.85
N PHE A 25 3.98 -3.68 7.09
CA PHE A 25 2.64 -3.13 7.30
C PHE A 25 2.10 -3.50 8.69
N ILE A 26 2.21 -4.77 9.09
CA ILE A 26 1.76 -5.25 10.41
C ILE A 26 2.58 -4.64 11.54
N ILE A 27 3.90 -4.55 11.39
CA ILE A 27 4.77 -3.88 12.37
C ILE A 27 4.38 -2.40 12.53
N GLY A 28 4.12 -1.71 11.43
CA GLY A 28 3.66 -0.33 11.46
C GLY A 28 2.28 -0.16 12.10
N LEU A 29 1.38 -1.13 11.91
CA LEU A 29 0.03 -1.08 12.48
C LEU A 29 0.01 -1.44 13.97
N PHE A 30 0.86 -2.39 14.39
CA PHE A 30 0.93 -2.92 15.75
C PHE A 30 2.38 -2.91 16.27
N PRO A 31 2.98 -1.75 16.59
CA PRO A 31 4.36 -1.69 17.06
C PRO A 31 4.57 -2.41 18.41
N GLY A 32 3.51 -2.53 19.22
CA GLY A 32 3.54 -3.28 20.47
C GLY A 32 3.88 -4.75 20.32
N LEU A 33 3.69 -5.35 19.14
CA LEU A 33 4.13 -6.73 18.87
C LEU A 33 5.66 -6.91 18.98
N LEU A 34 6.42 -5.84 18.82
CA LEU A 34 7.88 -5.83 18.92
C LEU A 34 8.36 -5.07 20.17
N GLY A 35 7.47 -4.67 21.08
CA GLY A 35 7.84 -3.86 22.25
C GLY A 35 8.33 -2.45 21.91
N LEU A 36 7.96 -1.93 20.75
CA LEU A 36 8.36 -0.60 20.26
C LEU A 36 7.37 0.50 20.66
N ASP A 37 6.50 0.25 21.63
CA ASP A 37 5.54 1.24 22.17
C ASP A 37 6.25 2.33 22.98
N ALA A 38 6.88 3.26 22.27
CA ALA A 38 7.60 4.37 22.92
C ALA A 38 6.69 5.53 23.33
N THR A 39 5.47 5.61 22.78
CA THR A 39 4.54 6.73 23.01
C THR A 39 3.09 6.26 23.00
N PRO A 40 2.19 6.81 23.85
CA PRO A 40 0.76 6.54 23.76
C PRO A 40 0.20 7.16 22.46
N GLY A 41 -0.34 6.30 21.59
CA GLY A 41 -0.95 6.70 20.32
C GLY A 41 -0.13 6.33 19.08
N ILE A 42 -0.73 6.52 17.92
CA ILE A 42 -0.09 6.24 16.63
C ILE A 42 0.85 7.40 16.28
N GLY A 43 2.16 7.15 16.33
CA GLY A 43 3.19 8.13 16.00
C GLY A 43 3.38 8.31 14.48
N LEU A 44 3.94 9.47 14.09
CA LEU A 44 4.24 9.80 12.70
C LEU A 44 5.12 8.74 12.01
N LEU A 45 6.14 8.25 12.71
CA LEU A 45 7.02 7.20 12.19
C LEU A 45 6.25 5.90 11.92
N GLN A 46 5.32 5.55 12.80
CA GLN A 46 4.47 4.38 12.68
C GLN A 46 3.57 4.46 11.44
N VAL A 47 2.96 5.64 11.21
CA VAL A 47 2.19 5.92 9.99
C VAL A 47 3.07 5.73 8.75
N GLY A 48 4.29 6.26 8.76
CA GLY A 48 5.25 6.09 7.67
C GLY A 48 5.60 4.63 7.40
N VAL A 49 5.81 3.84 8.45
CA VAL A 49 6.18 2.41 8.35
C VAL A 49 5.04 1.60 7.73
N PHE A 50 3.80 1.73 8.22
CA PHE A 50 2.70 0.96 7.63
C PHE A 50 2.36 1.41 6.20
N LEU A 51 2.48 2.69 5.86
CA LEU A 51 2.31 3.18 4.48
C LEU A 51 3.40 2.66 3.55
N ALA A 52 4.65 2.58 4.02
CA ALA A 52 5.74 1.94 3.27
C ALA A 52 5.45 0.45 3.02
N GLY A 53 4.96 -0.27 4.02
CA GLY A 53 4.50 -1.65 3.87
C GLY A 53 3.39 -1.79 2.84
N LEU A 54 2.38 -0.91 2.87
CA LEU A 54 1.29 -0.86 1.88
C LEU A 54 1.82 -0.63 0.47
N THR A 55 2.80 0.27 0.31
CA THR A 55 3.43 0.55 -0.99
C THR A 55 4.16 -0.69 -1.53
N LEU A 56 4.95 -1.37 -0.69
CA LEU A 56 5.65 -2.59 -1.08
C LEU A 56 4.68 -3.71 -1.47
N MET A 57 3.57 -3.88 -0.73
CA MET A 57 2.52 -4.83 -1.09
C MET A 57 1.89 -4.49 -2.45
N THR A 58 1.60 -3.22 -2.69
CA THR A 58 1.02 -2.76 -3.96
C THR A 58 1.97 -3.00 -5.13
N LEU A 59 3.24 -2.64 -4.99
CA LEU A 59 4.28 -2.88 -6.01
C LEU A 59 4.51 -4.36 -6.26
N GLY A 60 4.58 -5.17 -5.20
CA GLY A 60 4.73 -6.61 -5.31
C GLY A 60 3.55 -7.26 -6.02
N SER A 61 2.32 -6.87 -5.68
CA SER A 61 1.10 -7.36 -6.32
C SER A 61 1.03 -6.97 -7.80
N TYR A 62 1.35 -5.72 -8.12
CA TYR A 62 1.48 -5.25 -9.50
C TYR A 62 2.48 -6.10 -10.30
N THR A 63 3.69 -6.27 -9.74
CA THR A 63 4.76 -7.04 -10.38
C THR A 63 4.37 -8.51 -10.57
N TYR A 64 3.68 -9.11 -9.60
CA TYR A 64 3.20 -10.49 -9.68
C TYR A 64 2.17 -10.66 -10.82
N ILE A 65 1.17 -9.78 -10.88
CA ILE A 65 0.14 -9.84 -11.93
C ILE A 65 0.78 -9.62 -13.30
N TYR A 66 1.71 -8.66 -13.41
CA TYR A 66 2.45 -8.43 -14.65
C TYR A 66 3.23 -9.68 -15.07
N ALA A 67 4.00 -10.28 -14.17
CA ALA A 67 4.83 -11.45 -14.47
C ALA A 67 4.01 -12.69 -14.88
N THR A 68 2.81 -12.85 -14.30
CA THR A 68 1.99 -14.06 -14.47
C THR A 68 0.92 -13.93 -15.54
N ARG A 69 0.42 -12.71 -15.80
CA ARG A 69 -0.76 -12.50 -16.68
C ARG A 69 -0.51 -11.61 -17.88
N HIS A 70 0.37 -10.61 -17.77
CA HIS A 70 0.47 -9.54 -18.78
C HIS A 70 1.80 -9.52 -19.52
N ARG A 71 2.75 -10.36 -19.17
CA ARG A 71 4.07 -10.35 -19.81
C ARG A 71 3.98 -10.68 -21.31
N GLY A 72 4.46 -9.73 -22.14
CA GLY A 72 4.43 -9.88 -23.59
C GLY A 72 3.07 -9.65 -24.25
N GLN A 73 2.08 -9.20 -23.49
CA GLN A 73 0.76 -8.83 -24.02
C GLN A 73 0.65 -7.30 -24.17
N PRO A 74 -0.04 -6.80 -25.20
CA PRO A 74 -0.35 -5.39 -25.29
C PRO A 74 -1.26 -4.96 -24.14
N THR A 75 -0.99 -3.80 -23.55
CA THR A 75 -1.80 -3.26 -22.46
C THR A 75 -3.19 -2.86 -22.96
N ARG A 76 -4.22 -3.28 -22.25
CA ARG A 76 -5.60 -2.88 -22.51
C ARG A 76 -5.96 -1.67 -21.65
N LEU A 77 -6.95 -0.90 -22.09
CA LEU A 77 -7.44 0.30 -21.37
C LEU A 77 -7.78 0.01 -19.90
N ARG A 78 -8.40 -1.15 -19.61
CA ARG A 78 -8.75 -1.55 -18.24
C ARG A 78 -7.51 -1.73 -17.36
N GLN A 79 -6.44 -2.28 -17.91
CA GLN A 79 -5.18 -2.49 -17.19
C GLN A 79 -4.50 -1.14 -16.88
N ASP A 80 -4.52 -0.21 -17.83
CA ASP A 80 -3.98 1.13 -17.63
C ASP A 80 -4.77 1.90 -16.56
N ILE A 81 -6.10 1.82 -16.59
CA ILE A 81 -6.95 2.37 -15.53
C ILE A 81 -6.65 1.71 -14.18
N GLY A 82 -6.46 0.39 -14.15
CA GLY A 82 -6.11 -0.35 -12.93
C GLY A 82 -4.81 0.15 -12.29
N VAL A 83 -3.75 0.36 -13.09
CA VAL A 83 -2.46 0.90 -12.61
C VAL A 83 -2.63 2.32 -12.06
N ARG A 84 -3.36 3.18 -12.77
CA ARG A 84 -3.62 4.56 -12.33
C ARG A 84 -4.41 4.59 -11.02
N LEU A 85 -5.40 3.70 -10.86
CA LEU A 85 -6.16 3.57 -9.61
C LEU A 85 -5.27 3.10 -8.46
N MET A 86 -4.39 2.11 -8.66
CA MET A 86 -3.45 1.69 -7.63
C MET A 86 -2.55 2.86 -7.19
N ALA A 87 -1.99 3.61 -8.14
CA ALA A 87 -1.17 4.78 -7.83
C ALA A 87 -1.97 5.87 -7.09
N THR A 88 -3.18 6.16 -7.53
CA THR A 88 -4.08 7.13 -6.87
C THR A 88 -4.43 6.69 -5.46
N GLY A 89 -4.73 5.41 -5.24
CA GLY A 89 -5.02 4.87 -3.92
C GLY A 89 -3.84 4.99 -2.95
N VAL A 90 -2.61 4.75 -3.43
CA VAL A 90 -1.39 4.99 -2.62
C VAL A 90 -1.26 6.47 -2.26
N ILE A 91 -1.44 7.39 -3.22
CA ILE A 91 -1.36 8.84 -2.96
C ILE A 91 -2.40 9.26 -1.93
N ILE A 92 -3.64 8.79 -2.05
CA ILE A 92 -4.73 9.09 -1.09
C ILE A 92 -4.37 8.56 0.29
N ALA A 93 -3.83 7.33 0.40
CA ALA A 93 -3.42 6.76 1.68
C ALA A 93 -2.31 7.60 2.34
N TYR A 94 -1.30 8.05 1.57
CA TYR A 94 -0.24 8.92 2.08
C TYR A 94 -0.75 10.31 2.46
N ALA A 95 -1.54 10.94 1.59
CA ALA A 95 -2.12 12.26 1.88
C ALA A 95 -3.00 12.24 3.14
N SER A 96 -3.80 11.19 3.30
CA SER A 96 -4.64 11.01 4.50
C SER A 96 -3.83 10.67 5.74
N GLY A 97 -2.85 9.76 5.63
CA GLY A 97 -2.00 9.36 6.75
C GLY A 97 -1.15 10.50 7.30
N PHE A 98 -0.68 11.39 6.43
CA PHE A 98 0.11 12.55 6.80
C PHE A 98 -0.67 13.88 6.82
N ALA A 99 -2.00 13.84 6.83
CA ALA A 99 -2.84 15.05 6.74
C ALA A 99 -2.52 16.07 7.82
N ASP A 100 -2.27 15.66 9.07
CA ASP A 100 -1.93 16.56 10.16
C ASP A 100 -0.55 17.21 9.97
N VAL A 101 0.41 16.47 9.41
CA VAL A 101 1.75 17.01 9.11
C VAL A 101 1.69 18.01 7.97
N LEU A 102 0.79 17.80 7.02
CA LEU A 102 0.56 18.70 5.89
C LEU A 102 -0.29 19.94 6.29
N GLY A 103 -0.74 20.01 7.55
CA GLY A 103 -1.57 21.13 8.02
C GLY A 103 -3.01 21.11 7.49
N ILE A 104 -3.48 19.97 6.95
CA ILE A 104 -4.83 19.81 6.43
C ILE A 104 -5.80 19.39 7.55
N GLY A 105 -5.27 18.99 8.71
CA GLY A 105 -6.05 18.65 9.89
C GLY A 105 -6.70 19.87 10.54
N SER A 106 -8.02 19.80 10.76
CA SER A 106 -8.81 20.89 11.33
C SER A 106 -8.68 21.04 12.87
N GLN A 107 -7.67 20.43 13.49
CA GLN A 107 -7.63 20.27 14.94
C GLN A 107 -6.32 20.78 15.55
N TYR A 108 -6.35 22.04 15.96
CA TYR A 108 -5.30 22.66 16.77
C TYR A 108 -5.48 22.29 18.25
N GLY A 109 -4.54 21.55 18.85
CA GLY A 109 -4.50 21.26 20.27
C GLY A 109 -3.43 20.21 20.63
N ALA A 110 -2.61 20.52 21.66
CA ALA A 110 -1.45 19.76 22.07
C ALA A 110 -1.73 18.34 22.65
N GLU A 111 -2.99 17.96 22.83
CA GLU A 111 -3.38 16.69 23.49
C GLU A 111 -4.06 15.68 22.56
N ARG A 112 -3.94 15.80 21.22
CA ARG A 112 -4.69 14.98 20.28
C ARG A 112 -3.82 13.95 19.58
N PRO A 113 -4.36 12.72 19.33
CA PRO A 113 -3.61 11.70 18.59
C PRO A 113 -3.31 12.20 17.19
N LEU A 114 -2.04 12.02 16.76
CA LEU A 114 -1.55 12.37 15.41
C LEU A 114 -2.28 11.62 14.28
N PHE A 115 -3.15 10.67 14.61
CA PHE A 115 -3.91 9.87 13.67
C PHE A 115 -5.37 9.78 14.11
N GLY A 116 -6.22 10.57 13.48
CA GLY A 116 -7.64 10.65 13.77
C GLY A 116 -8.52 9.69 12.95
N PRO A 117 -9.81 9.55 13.31
CA PRO A 117 -10.73 8.66 12.58
C PRO A 117 -10.94 9.07 11.11
N LEU A 118 -10.84 10.36 10.80
CA LEU A 118 -10.95 10.85 9.42
C LEU A 118 -9.73 10.44 8.58
N GLN A 119 -8.53 10.47 9.15
CA GLN A 119 -7.32 9.98 8.51
C GLN A 119 -7.37 8.47 8.29
N ALA A 120 -7.84 7.72 9.29
CA ALA A 120 -8.06 6.28 9.17
C ALA A 120 -9.04 5.96 8.05
N ALA A 121 -10.14 6.70 7.94
CA ALA A 121 -11.12 6.55 6.85
C ALA A 121 -10.51 6.86 5.48
N GLY A 122 -9.68 7.90 5.38
CA GLY A 122 -9.00 8.25 4.14
C GLY A 122 -7.96 7.21 3.71
N VAL A 123 -7.19 6.66 4.66
CA VAL A 123 -6.27 5.53 4.40
C VAL A 123 -7.05 4.30 3.96
N ALA A 124 -8.14 3.96 4.63
CA ALA A 124 -8.99 2.83 4.26
C ALA A 124 -9.59 3.01 2.85
N ALA A 125 -10.03 4.21 2.50
CA ALA A 125 -10.49 4.53 1.15
C ALA A 125 -9.38 4.34 0.12
N GLY A 126 -8.15 4.81 0.40
CA GLY A 126 -6.98 4.57 -0.44
C GLY A 126 -6.72 3.08 -0.65
N MET A 127 -6.79 2.26 0.41
CA MET A 127 -6.62 0.81 0.33
C MET A 127 -7.70 0.15 -0.54
N LEU A 128 -8.96 0.57 -0.42
CA LEU A 128 -10.05 0.06 -1.26
C LEU A 128 -9.82 0.39 -2.73
N ILE A 129 -9.36 1.60 -3.04
CA ILE A 129 -9.03 2.03 -4.40
C ILE A 129 -7.86 1.18 -4.96
N ILE A 130 -6.84 0.88 -4.15
CA ILE A 130 -5.72 -0.01 -4.53
C ILE A 130 -6.26 -1.40 -4.88
N VAL A 131 -7.10 -1.99 -4.03
CA VAL A 131 -7.68 -3.32 -4.26
C VAL A 131 -8.51 -3.33 -5.54
N PHE A 132 -9.36 -2.32 -5.74
CA PHE A 132 -10.15 -2.20 -6.96
C PHE A 132 -9.27 -2.06 -8.21
N GLY A 133 -8.22 -1.25 -8.14
CA GLY A 133 -7.20 -1.11 -9.19
C GLY A 133 -6.52 -2.45 -9.52
N MET A 134 -6.16 -3.24 -8.48
CA MET A 134 -5.58 -4.58 -8.66
C MET A 134 -6.54 -5.53 -9.37
N VAL A 135 -7.83 -5.54 -8.97
CA VAL A 135 -8.85 -6.36 -9.61
C VAL A 135 -8.99 -5.99 -11.08
N LEU A 136 -9.07 -4.70 -11.38
CA LEU A 136 -9.16 -4.21 -12.77
C LEU A 136 -7.92 -4.60 -13.59
N TYR A 137 -6.73 -4.43 -13.00
CA TYR A 137 -5.47 -4.79 -13.63
C TYR A 137 -5.32 -6.30 -13.85
N SER A 138 -5.90 -7.12 -12.98
CA SER A 138 -5.81 -8.59 -13.08
C SER A 138 -6.71 -9.19 -14.16
N GLN A 139 -7.68 -8.44 -14.67
CA GLN A 139 -8.58 -8.93 -15.72
C GLN A 139 -7.87 -9.00 -17.07
N LYS A 140 -8.16 -10.10 -17.83
CA LYS A 140 -7.61 -10.33 -19.17
C LYS A 140 -8.41 -9.59 -20.24
#